data_288dd8d7226f39ee0e30f10dd88765e9
#
_entry.id   288dd8d7226f39ee0e30f10dd88765e9
#
_cell.length_a   1.000
_cell.length_b   1.000
_cell.length_c   1.000
_cell.angle_alpha   90.00
_cell.angle_beta   90.00
_cell.angle_gamma   90.00
#
_symmetry.space_group_name_H-M   'P 1'
#
loop_
_entity.id
_entity.type
_entity.pdbx_description
1 polymer ?
#
loop_
_entity_poly.entity_id
_entity_poly.type
_entity_poly.pdbx_seq_one_letter_code
_entity_poly.pdbx_strand_id
1 'polypeptide(L)'
;MSNEAVLHAHSDLAHGAHDDHHHEHHHHETFISKYVFSQDHKMIAKQFLITGMVWAILGGLMSVFFRLQLGYPESTFPWLEDILGKWAKGGRISDEAYYALVTTHGTVLVFFVLTAGLSGTFANFLIPLQIGARDMASPFMNMLSYWFFFAASIVMLSSMFVETGPFSGGWTAYPPLSALGDASKGSKTGMDLWLIAMALFVVSSLLGGLNYIATILNMRTKGMSMTRMPLTIWALFFTAVLGVLSFPVLFSGFILLIFDRNFGTSFYLSDIFITGVGALPNEGGSAILYQHLFWFLGHPEVYIILLPAMGMASEILSVNSRKPIFGYMAMVGSLFAIAILAFLVWAHHMFVTGLNPFLGSIFVLLTLLIAVPSAIKVFNWLTTLWRGNIRFTPGMLFAIGFVSLFISGGLTGIWLGNSALDIHLHDTYFVIAHFHIVMGVASMFGMFAGVYHWFPKMYGRYLNNSLAYIHFWVTLAGAYLIFWPMHYEGLAGMPRRYYDYSNWESFKQFLELNRFISTVAIIVFAVQLLFLFNFFYSIFKGRKVTTQNPWQSNTLEWTTPINPGHGNWPGEIPEVHRWAYDYGKDGHDFIPQTTPVGADESHH
;
A
#
# COMPACT_ATOMS: atom_id res chain seq x y z
N MET A 1 -59.94 5.57 -58.56
CA MET A 1 -60.90 6.47 -57.90
C MET A 1 -60.67 6.31 -56.43
N SER A 2 -60.11 7.11 -55.81
CA SER A 2 -59.76 8.45 -55.51
C SER A 2 -59.48 8.48 -53.98
N ASN A 3 -58.27 8.74 -53.66
CA ASN A 3 -57.79 9.21 -52.32
C ASN A 3 -58.59 10.43 -51.88
N GLU A 4 -59.30 10.35 -50.78
CA GLU A 4 -59.76 11.51 -50.01
C GLU A 4 -60.54 11.08 -48.76
N ALA A 5 -59.92 10.41 -47.81
CA ALA A 5 -60.54 10.15 -46.50
C ALA A 5 -59.49 9.79 -45.40
N VAL A 6 -58.36 10.43 -45.38
CA VAL A 6 -57.33 10.29 -44.25
C VAL A 6 -56.70 11.63 -43.91
N LEU A 7 -57.51 12.66 -43.73
CA LEU A 7 -56.95 13.98 -43.37
C LEU A 7 -57.88 14.79 -42.43
N HIS A 8 -58.53 14.16 -41.45
CA HIS A 8 -59.19 14.87 -40.36
C HIS A 8 -59.29 13.98 -39.11
N ALA A 9 -58.17 13.69 -38.49
CA ALA A 9 -58.13 13.13 -37.11
C ALA A 9 -56.77 13.38 -36.42
N HIS A 10 -56.29 14.60 -36.46
CA HIS A 10 -55.11 15.01 -35.70
C HIS A 10 -55.21 16.50 -35.36
N SER A 11 -56.10 16.88 -34.46
CA SER A 11 -56.12 18.24 -33.91
C SER A 11 -56.74 18.37 -32.51
N ASP A 12 -56.74 17.31 -31.69
CA ASP A 12 -57.18 17.49 -30.30
C ASP A 12 -56.40 16.60 -29.33
N LEU A 13 -55.07 16.80 -29.28
CA LEU A 13 -54.21 16.30 -28.20
C LEU A 13 -53.02 17.25 -27.95
N ALA A 14 -53.34 18.47 -27.58
CA ALA A 14 -52.35 19.38 -27.02
C ALA A 14 -52.96 20.00 -25.77
N HIS A 15 -52.29 19.78 -24.64
CA HIS A 15 -52.40 20.35 -23.31
C HIS A 15 -52.75 19.29 -22.22
N GLY A 16 -51.79 18.46 -21.96
CA GLY A 16 -51.58 17.85 -20.66
C GLY A 16 -50.14 18.16 -20.24
N ALA A 17 -49.94 19.28 -19.56
CA ALA A 17 -48.68 19.56 -18.86
C ALA A 17 -48.54 18.50 -17.76
N HIS A 18 -47.72 17.49 -18.01
CA HIS A 18 -47.19 16.67 -16.92
C HIS A 18 -46.17 17.51 -16.17
N ASP A 19 -46.55 18.05 -15.05
CA ASP A 19 -45.65 18.43 -13.95
C ASP A 19 -44.98 17.14 -13.50
N ASP A 20 -43.82 16.85 -14.08
CA ASP A 20 -42.86 15.92 -13.54
C ASP A 20 -42.29 16.52 -12.24
N HIS A 21 -43.06 16.42 -11.18
CA HIS A 21 -42.51 16.50 -9.84
C HIS A 21 -41.56 15.31 -9.67
N HIS A 22 -40.28 15.52 -9.97
CA HIS A 22 -39.21 14.70 -9.43
C HIS A 22 -39.34 14.77 -7.89
N HIS A 23 -40.14 13.87 -7.31
CA HIS A 23 -40.02 13.51 -5.93
C HIS A 23 -38.61 12.94 -5.77
N GLU A 24 -37.66 13.78 -5.33
CA GLU A 24 -36.47 13.31 -4.67
C GLU A 24 -36.96 12.49 -3.47
N HIS A 25 -37.01 11.17 -3.65
CA HIS A 25 -37.11 10.26 -2.53
C HIS A 25 -35.83 10.46 -1.71
N HIS A 26 -35.89 11.35 -0.72
CA HIS A 26 -34.95 11.36 0.38
C HIS A 26 -35.07 10.01 1.09
N HIS A 27 -34.36 9.00 0.56
CA HIS A 27 -34.11 7.80 1.35
C HIS A 27 -33.43 8.29 2.63
N HIS A 28 -34.14 8.21 3.77
CA HIS A 28 -33.55 8.43 5.07
C HIS A 28 -32.40 7.43 5.23
N GLU A 29 -31.17 7.89 5.00
CA GLU A 29 -29.98 7.08 5.21
C GLU A 29 -29.94 6.62 6.67
N THR A 30 -30.05 5.33 6.90
CA THR A 30 -29.86 4.74 8.23
C THR A 30 -28.36 4.77 8.59
N PHE A 31 -28.04 4.65 9.89
CA PHE A 31 -26.65 4.50 10.31
C PHE A 31 -25.94 3.36 9.56
N ILE A 32 -26.64 2.24 9.36
CA ILE A 32 -26.12 1.05 8.68
C ILE A 32 -25.82 1.33 7.20
N SER A 33 -26.77 1.93 6.47
CA SER A 33 -26.57 2.22 5.04
C SER A 33 -25.51 3.31 4.80
N LYS A 34 -25.36 4.24 5.74
CA LYS A 34 -24.41 5.36 5.61
C LYS A 34 -22.98 5.01 5.99
N TYR A 35 -22.78 4.25 7.06
CA TYR A 35 -21.47 4.03 7.66
C TYR A 35 -20.98 2.59 7.57
N VAL A 36 -21.85 1.61 7.47
CA VAL A 36 -21.49 0.18 7.44
C VAL A 36 -21.49 -0.34 6.02
N PHE A 37 -22.63 -0.35 5.35
CA PHE A 37 -22.77 -0.77 3.95
C PHE A 37 -22.86 0.41 2.99
N SER A 38 -22.01 1.40 3.20
CA SER A 38 -21.96 2.59 2.36
C SER A 38 -21.48 2.23 0.95
N GLN A 39 -22.11 2.84 -0.04
CA GLN A 39 -21.66 2.79 -1.44
C GLN A 39 -20.93 4.07 -1.87
N ASP A 40 -20.84 5.08 -0.98
CA ASP A 40 -20.07 6.30 -1.24
C ASP A 40 -18.57 6.02 -1.14
N HIS A 41 -17.84 6.29 -2.21
CA HIS A 41 -16.40 6.03 -2.31
C HIS A 41 -15.58 6.70 -1.18
N LYS A 42 -16.02 7.85 -0.67
CA LYS A 42 -15.32 8.58 0.41
C LYS A 42 -15.49 7.89 1.76
N MET A 43 -16.66 7.29 2.00
CA MET A 43 -16.90 6.51 3.22
C MET A 43 -16.11 5.20 3.17
N ILE A 44 -16.11 4.51 2.03
CA ILE A 44 -15.32 3.29 1.81
C ILE A 44 -13.83 3.59 2.00
N ALA A 45 -13.33 4.71 1.48
CA ALA A 45 -11.96 5.15 1.73
C ALA A 45 -11.63 5.28 3.23
N LYS A 46 -12.55 5.86 4.02
CA LYS A 46 -12.37 5.98 5.48
C LYS A 46 -12.42 4.63 6.18
N GLN A 47 -13.26 3.70 5.72
CA GLN A 47 -13.32 2.33 6.25
C GLN A 47 -11.99 1.61 6.03
N PHE A 48 -11.42 1.66 4.81
CA PHE A 48 -10.08 1.12 4.54
C PHE A 48 -9.01 1.76 5.42
N LEU A 49 -9.03 3.09 5.56
CA LEU A 49 -8.06 3.83 6.37
C LEU A 49 -8.09 3.40 7.84
N ILE A 50 -9.27 3.34 8.45
CA ILE A 50 -9.40 2.99 9.87
C ILE A 50 -9.00 1.52 10.10
N THR A 51 -9.45 0.61 9.24
CA THR A 51 -9.06 -0.82 9.34
C THR A 51 -7.55 -0.99 9.15
N GLY A 52 -6.95 -0.29 8.18
CA GLY A 52 -5.50 -0.26 7.98
C GLY A 52 -4.75 0.30 9.18
N MET A 53 -5.24 1.37 9.82
CA MET A 53 -4.64 1.92 11.05
C MET A 53 -4.67 0.92 12.21
N VAL A 54 -5.75 0.17 12.39
CA VAL A 54 -5.82 -0.88 13.43
C VAL A 54 -4.74 -1.93 13.17
N TRP A 55 -4.60 -2.39 11.94
CA TRP A 55 -3.56 -3.35 11.59
C TRP A 55 -2.14 -2.77 11.70
N ALA A 56 -1.96 -1.48 11.41
CA ALA A 56 -0.67 -0.80 11.59
C ALA A 56 -0.25 -0.77 13.07
N ILE A 57 -1.20 -0.53 13.99
CA ILE A 57 -0.93 -0.59 15.44
C ILE A 57 -0.57 -2.01 15.85
N LEU A 58 -1.37 -3.00 15.47
CA LEU A 58 -1.14 -4.41 15.84
C LEU A 58 0.19 -4.92 15.27
N GLY A 59 0.43 -4.72 13.98
CA GLY A 59 1.69 -5.12 13.34
C GLY A 59 2.91 -4.38 13.90
N GLY A 60 2.78 -3.09 14.18
CA GLY A 60 3.83 -2.31 14.84
C GLY A 60 4.11 -2.80 16.27
N LEU A 61 3.09 -3.11 17.06
CA LEU A 61 3.24 -3.66 18.41
C LEU A 61 3.94 -5.03 18.39
N MET A 62 3.62 -5.88 17.41
CA MET A 62 4.33 -7.16 17.21
C MET A 62 5.82 -6.93 17.01
N SER A 63 6.21 -5.88 16.27
CA SER A 63 7.61 -5.55 16.08
C SER A 63 8.30 -5.10 17.38
N VAL A 64 7.61 -4.38 18.24
CA VAL A 64 8.15 -4.03 19.57
C VAL A 64 8.45 -5.29 20.37
N PHE A 65 7.56 -6.26 20.39
CA PHE A 65 7.77 -7.50 21.14
C PHE A 65 8.97 -8.29 20.61
N PHE A 66 9.04 -8.59 19.32
CA PHE A 66 10.20 -9.34 18.84
C PHE A 66 11.50 -8.54 18.86
N ARG A 67 11.46 -7.19 18.84
CA ARG A 67 12.65 -6.34 19.06
C ARG A 67 13.13 -6.39 20.50
N LEU A 68 12.25 -6.57 21.49
CA LEU A 68 12.68 -6.84 22.87
C LEU A 68 13.48 -8.13 22.96
N GLN A 69 13.03 -9.21 22.30
CA GLN A 69 13.78 -10.46 22.25
C GLN A 69 15.15 -10.30 21.59
N LEU A 70 15.23 -9.58 20.48
CA LEU A 70 16.50 -9.36 19.77
C LEU A 70 17.47 -8.44 20.51
N GLY A 71 16.98 -7.40 21.17
CA GLY A 71 17.83 -6.48 21.94
C GLY A 71 18.26 -7.03 23.31
N TYR A 72 17.44 -7.89 23.90
CA TYR A 72 17.61 -8.39 25.26
C TYR A 72 17.36 -9.90 25.35
N PRO A 73 18.13 -10.71 24.61
CA PRO A 73 17.84 -12.16 24.47
C PRO A 73 17.92 -12.94 25.81
N GLU A 74 18.70 -12.47 26.76
CA GLU A 74 18.86 -13.10 28.07
C GLU A 74 17.98 -12.50 29.17
N SER A 75 17.30 -11.40 28.90
CA SER A 75 16.51 -10.67 29.91
C SER A 75 15.11 -11.25 30.04
N THR A 76 14.56 -11.15 31.24
CA THR A 76 13.16 -11.50 31.54
C THR A 76 12.37 -10.24 31.86
N PHE A 77 11.16 -10.14 31.32
CA PHE A 77 10.23 -9.04 31.54
C PHE A 77 8.91 -9.62 32.08
N PRO A 78 8.69 -9.72 33.41
CA PRO A 78 7.51 -10.37 33.99
C PRO A 78 6.18 -9.89 33.40
N TRP A 79 6.05 -8.59 33.11
CA TRP A 79 4.86 -8.00 32.51
C TRP A 79 4.51 -8.55 31.10
N LEU A 80 5.47 -9.18 30.39
CA LEU A 80 5.19 -9.81 29.11
C LEU A 80 4.26 -11.03 29.27
N GLU A 81 4.40 -11.78 30.37
CA GLU A 81 3.51 -12.92 30.64
C GLU A 81 2.07 -12.45 30.88
N ASP A 82 1.88 -11.30 31.54
CA ASP A 82 0.56 -10.73 31.77
C ASP A 82 -0.15 -10.34 30.45
N ILE A 83 0.63 -9.91 29.44
CA ILE A 83 0.08 -9.49 28.13
C ILE A 83 -0.02 -10.66 27.15
N LEU A 84 1.04 -11.47 27.02
CA LEU A 84 1.19 -12.50 26.01
C LEU A 84 0.83 -13.92 26.52
N GLY A 85 0.63 -14.06 27.82
CA GLY A 85 0.27 -15.34 28.45
C GLY A 85 1.26 -16.44 28.10
N LYS A 86 0.74 -17.57 27.57
CA LYS A 86 1.56 -18.75 27.21
C LYS A 86 2.71 -18.47 26.24
N TRP A 87 2.66 -17.35 25.49
CA TRP A 87 3.68 -16.96 24.51
C TRP A 87 4.91 -16.29 25.14
N ALA A 88 4.79 -15.84 26.40
CA ALA A 88 5.89 -15.22 27.13
C ALA A 88 6.03 -15.79 28.55
N LYS A 89 5.90 -17.10 28.68
CA LYS A 89 5.96 -17.80 29.98
C LYS A 89 7.30 -17.54 30.68
N GLY A 90 7.23 -17.12 31.93
CA GLY A 90 8.41 -16.72 32.71
C GLY A 90 8.96 -15.33 32.31
N GLY A 91 8.17 -14.52 31.60
CA GLY A 91 8.56 -13.16 31.19
C GLY A 91 9.53 -13.10 30.00
N ARG A 92 9.67 -14.20 29.25
CA ARG A 92 10.50 -14.30 28.05
C ARG A 92 9.67 -14.83 26.88
N ILE A 93 9.77 -14.19 25.73
CA ILE A 93 9.04 -14.61 24.54
C ILE A 93 9.56 -15.99 24.09
N SER A 94 8.66 -16.94 23.80
CA SER A 94 9.06 -18.25 23.27
C SER A 94 9.53 -18.12 21.82
N ASP A 95 10.32 -19.07 21.34
CA ASP A 95 10.77 -19.13 19.95
C ASP A 95 9.59 -19.22 18.97
N GLU A 96 8.59 -20.04 19.29
CA GLU A 96 7.37 -20.15 18.48
C GLU A 96 6.61 -18.81 18.41
N ALA A 97 6.48 -18.12 19.53
CA ALA A 97 5.84 -16.81 19.58
C ALA A 97 6.64 -15.77 18.77
N TYR A 98 7.97 -15.79 18.87
CA TYR A 98 8.83 -14.92 18.07
C TYR A 98 8.59 -15.10 16.56
N TYR A 99 8.62 -16.34 16.07
CA TYR A 99 8.39 -16.63 14.65
C TYR A 99 6.97 -16.29 14.20
N ALA A 100 5.96 -16.53 15.05
CA ALA A 100 4.59 -16.14 14.78
C ALA A 100 4.41 -14.62 14.71
N LEU A 101 5.03 -13.86 15.63
CA LEU A 101 5.02 -12.39 15.63
C LEU A 101 5.70 -11.82 14.39
N VAL A 102 6.87 -12.34 13.98
CA VAL A 102 7.59 -11.90 12.77
C VAL A 102 6.77 -12.21 11.51
N THR A 103 6.17 -13.41 11.43
CA THR A 103 5.33 -13.83 10.29
C THR A 103 4.11 -12.95 10.14
N THR A 104 3.37 -12.74 11.24
CA THR A 104 2.15 -11.94 11.22
C THR A 104 2.45 -10.46 10.98
N HIS A 105 3.51 -9.91 11.61
CA HIS A 105 3.99 -8.55 11.33
C HIS A 105 4.22 -8.31 9.83
N GLY A 106 4.99 -9.20 9.18
CA GLY A 106 5.26 -9.08 7.75
C GLY A 106 3.98 -9.17 6.92
N THR A 107 3.13 -10.16 7.19
CA THR A 107 1.87 -10.36 6.45
C THR A 107 0.94 -9.14 6.55
N VAL A 108 0.65 -8.69 7.78
CA VAL A 108 -0.35 -7.62 7.96
C VAL A 108 0.16 -6.27 7.52
N LEU A 109 1.45 -5.96 7.71
CA LEU A 109 1.98 -4.67 7.27
C LEU A 109 2.09 -4.58 5.74
N VAL A 110 2.47 -5.64 5.05
CA VAL A 110 2.52 -5.65 3.58
C VAL A 110 1.10 -5.61 3.00
N PHE A 111 0.26 -6.58 3.30
CA PHE A 111 -1.01 -6.76 2.60
C PHE A 111 -2.15 -5.92 3.19
N PHE A 112 -2.30 -5.86 4.51
CA PHE A 112 -3.45 -5.20 5.14
C PHE A 112 -3.23 -3.69 5.35
N VAL A 113 -1.99 -3.26 5.60
CA VAL A 113 -1.68 -1.84 5.82
C VAL A 113 -1.26 -1.15 4.53
N LEU A 114 -0.16 -1.60 3.92
CA LEU A 114 0.40 -0.88 2.78
C LEU A 114 -0.41 -1.13 1.51
N THR A 115 -0.81 -2.35 1.21
CA THR A 115 -1.59 -2.64 -0.01
C THR A 115 -3.04 -2.21 0.14
N ALA A 116 -3.82 -2.80 1.03
CA ALA A 116 -5.23 -2.45 1.19
C ALA A 116 -5.42 -1.06 1.82
N GLY A 117 -4.69 -0.76 2.91
CA GLY A 117 -4.80 0.51 3.62
C GLY A 117 -4.41 1.70 2.75
N LEU A 118 -3.25 1.66 2.08
CA LEU A 118 -2.76 2.74 1.23
C LEU A 118 -3.58 2.85 -0.07
N SER A 119 -3.62 1.78 -0.88
CA SER A 119 -4.32 1.82 -2.16
C SER A 119 -5.82 1.95 -1.97
N GLY A 120 -6.42 1.17 -1.05
CA GLY A 120 -7.86 1.20 -0.80
C GLY A 120 -8.33 2.57 -0.30
N THR A 121 -7.57 3.23 0.57
CA THR A 121 -7.89 4.57 1.05
C THR A 121 -7.79 5.61 -0.06
N PHE A 122 -6.60 5.74 -0.65
CA PHE A 122 -6.35 6.87 -1.55
C PHE A 122 -6.94 6.65 -2.94
N ALA A 123 -7.01 5.42 -3.44
CA ALA A 123 -7.69 5.14 -4.68
C ALA A 123 -9.19 5.47 -4.58
N ASN A 124 -9.86 4.98 -3.53
CA ASN A 124 -11.26 5.28 -3.30
C ASN A 124 -11.51 6.76 -3.09
N PHE A 125 -10.64 7.44 -2.35
CA PHE A 125 -10.85 8.86 -2.07
C PHE A 125 -10.56 9.74 -3.27
N LEU A 126 -9.44 9.52 -3.97
CA LEU A 126 -8.90 10.47 -4.94
C LEU A 126 -9.36 10.20 -6.38
N ILE A 127 -9.56 8.93 -6.79
CA ILE A 127 -9.87 8.65 -8.19
C ILE A 127 -11.10 9.44 -8.66
N PRO A 128 -12.29 9.31 -8.03
CA PRO A 128 -13.46 10.05 -8.51
C PRO A 128 -13.27 11.57 -8.41
N LEU A 129 -12.64 12.06 -7.34
CA LEU A 129 -12.45 13.49 -7.11
C LEU A 129 -11.48 14.13 -8.12
N GLN A 130 -10.39 13.45 -8.45
CA GLN A 130 -9.36 13.99 -9.34
C GLN A 130 -9.68 13.85 -10.83
N ILE A 131 -10.51 12.87 -11.20
CA ILE A 131 -10.92 12.71 -12.61
C ILE A 131 -12.27 13.37 -12.93
N GLY A 132 -12.98 13.86 -11.91
CA GLY A 132 -14.31 14.47 -12.08
C GLY A 132 -15.41 13.42 -12.28
N ALA A 133 -15.44 12.38 -11.45
CA ALA A 133 -16.52 11.42 -11.38
C ALA A 133 -17.36 11.61 -10.12
N ARG A 134 -18.66 11.28 -10.18
CA ARG A 134 -19.54 11.36 -9.01
C ARG A 134 -19.29 10.24 -8.02
N ASP A 135 -18.93 9.06 -8.51
CA ASP A 135 -18.57 7.88 -7.70
C ASP A 135 -17.70 6.93 -8.55
N MET A 136 -17.36 5.76 -8.01
CA MET A 136 -16.73 4.68 -8.75
C MET A 136 -17.67 4.09 -9.80
N ALA A 137 -17.11 3.40 -10.80
CA ALA A 137 -17.88 2.79 -11.89
C ALA A 137 -18.92 1.78 -11.37
N SER A 138 -18.60 1.06 -10.30
CA SER A 138 -19.53 0.18 -9.60
C SER A 138 -19.46 0.43 -8.09
N PRO A 139 -20.34 1.27 -7.52
CA PRO A 139 -20.38 1.53 -6.08
C PRO A 139 -20.63 0.27 -5.24
N PHE A 140 -21.47 -0.65 -5.73
CA PHE A 140 -21.72 -1.93 -5.06
C PHE A 140 -20.49 -2.82 -5.00
N MET A 141 -19.76 -2.98 -6.11
CA MET A 141 -18.52 -3.75 -6.16
C MET A 141 -17.44 -3.12 -5.27
N ASN A 142 -17.43 -1.80 -5.18
CA ASN A 142 -16.55 -1.06 -4.30
C ASN A 142 -16.82 -1.37 -2.81
N MET A 143 -18.08 -1.29 -2.40
CA MET A 143 -18.50 -1.70 -1.05
C MET A 143 -18.13 -3.16 -0.78
N LEU A 144 -18.39 -4.05 -1.73
CA LEU A 144 -18.10 -5.47 -1.59
C LEU A 144 -16.59 -5.72 -1.42
N SER A 145 -15.73 -4.98 -2.13
CA SER A 145 -14.27 -5.08 -1.97
C SER A 145 -13.84 -4.79 -0.52
N TYR A 146 -14.38 -3.75 0.11
CA TYR A 146 -14.11 -3.48 1.51
C TYR A 146 -14.58 -4.62 2.43
N TRP A 147 -15.75 -5.19 2.20
CA TRP A 147 -16.28 -6.25 3.07
C TRP A 147 -15.49 -7.56 2.95
N PHE A 148 -14.95 -7.89 1.77
CA PHE A 148 -13.99 -8.99 1.63
C PHE A 148 -12.69 -8.70 2.41
N PHE A 149 -12.19 -7.47 2.36
CA PHE A 149 -11.03 -7.06 3.17
C PHE A 149 -11.31 -7.12 4.67
N PHE A 150 -12.48 -6.68 5.10
CA PHE A 150 -12.87 -6.75 6.51
C PHE A 150 -13.01 -8.21 6.98
N ALA A 151 -13.64 -9.08 6.18
CA ALA A 151 -13.72 -10.51 6.46
C ALA A 151 -12.33 -11.15 6.54
N ALA A 152 -11.44 -10.83 5.60
CA ALA A 152 -10.03 -11.25 5.65
C ALA A 152 -9.36 -10.82 6.95
N SER A 153 -9.63 -9.59 7.41
CA SER A 153 -9.11 -9.04 8.66
C SER A 153 -9.58 -9.83 9.89
N ILE A 154 -10.86 -10.20 9.93
CA ILE A 154 -11.40 -11.01 11.03
C ILE A 154 -10.81 -12.42 11.04
N VAL A 155 -10.68 -13.06 9.87
CA VAL A 155 -10.09 -14.40 9.77
C VAL A 155 -8.61 -14.37 10.16
N MET A 156 -7.86 -13.36 9.70
CA MET A 156 -6.44 -13.19 10.08
C MET A 156 -6.29 -12.98 11.59
N LEU A 157 -7.13 -12.15 12.19
CA LEU A 157 -7.13 -11.93 13.64
C LEU A 157 -7.47 -13.23 14.39
N SER A 158 -8.46 -14.00 13.90
CA SER A 158 -8.88 -15.25 14.51
C SER A 158 -7.75 -16.30 14.53
N SER A 159 -6.86 -16.29 13.54
CA SER A 159 -5.70 -17.20 13.49
C SER A 159 -4.77 -17.06 14.70
N MET A 160 -4.77 -15.91 15.38
CA MET A 160 -3.94 -15.66 16.55
C MET A 160 -4.47 -16.34 17.82
N PHE A 161 -5.75 -16.71 17.85
CA PHE A 161 -6.43 -17.26 19.02
C PHE A 161 -6.73 -18.75 18.94
N VAL A 162 -6.34 -19.42 17.84
CA VAL A 162 -6.50 -20.88 17.75
C VAL A 162 -5.50 -21.61 18.67
N GLU A 163 -5.84 -22.83 19.08
CA GLU A 163 -5.05 -23.59 20.04
C GLU A 163 -3.61 -23.82 19.56
N THR A 164 -3.42 -24.11 18.28
CA THR A 164 -2.11 -24.30 17.64
C THR A 164 -1.32 -23.01 17.48
N GLY A 165 -1.95 -21.84 17.67
CA GLY A 165 -1.36 -20.51 17.42
C GLY A 165 -1.38 -20.11 15.94
N PRO A 166 -0.97 -18.87 15.63
CA PRO A 166 -0.84 -18.40 14.25
C PRO A 166 0.31 -19.09 13.53
N PHE A 167 0.27 -19.01 12.19
CA PHE A 167 1.35 -19.55 11.35
C PHE A 167 2.69 -18.85 11.66
N SER A 168 3.77 -19.63 11.75
CA SER A 168 5.11 -19.18 12.16
C SER A 168 6.21 -19.39 11.10
N GLY A 169 5.85 -19.82 9.89
CA GLY A 169 6.79 -20.16 8.82
C GLY A 169 7.26 -19.00 7.94
N GLY A 170 7.00 -17.74 8.34
CA GLY A 170 7.32 -16.54 7.56
C GLY A 170 6.21 -16.11 6.62
N TRP A 171 6.14 -14.81 6.31
CA TRP A 171 5.07 -14.21 5.49
C TRP A 171 5.03 -14.72 4.04
N THR A 172 6.12 -15.31 3.54
CA THR A 172 6.19 -15.92 2.20
C THR A 172 5.59 -17.31 2.14
N ALA A 173 5.39 -17.95 3.31
CA ALA A 173 4.72 -19.26 3.45
C ALA A 173 5.29 -20.37 2.54
N TYR A 174 6.61 -20.54 2.51
CA TYR A 174 7.26 -21.53 1.63
C TYR A 174 6.98 -22.97 2.03
N PRO A 175 6.55 -23.85 1.08
CA PRO A 175 6.65 -25.28 1.22
C PRO A 175 8.13 -25.73 1.31
N PRO A 176 8.43 -26.85 2.00
CA PRO A 176 7.51 -27.81 2.61
C PRO A 176 6.92 -27.38 3.96
N LEU A 177 7.51 -26.39 4.65
CA LEU A 177 7.10 -25.98 5.99
C LEU A 177 5.60 -25.58 6.06
N SER A 178 5.11 -24.83 5.08
CA SER A 178 3.71 -24.40 5.02
C SER A 178 2.74 -25.52 4.57
N ALA A 179 3.23 -26.50 3.82
CA ALA A 179 2.42 -27.58 3.26
C ALA A 179 2.16 -28.74 4.26
N LEU A 180 3.02 -28.88 5.28
CA LEU A 180 2.97 -29.98 6.23
C LEU A 180 2.38 -29.52 7.57
N GLY A 181 1.25 -30.11 7.96
CA GLY A 181 0.52 -29.72 9.16
C GLY A 181 1.28 -29.92 10.47
N ASP A 182 2.24 -30.84 10.51
CA ASP A 182 3.03 -31.16 11.71
C ASP A 182 4.45 -30.57 11.68
N ALA A 183 4.81 -29.81 10.65
CA ALA A 183 6.16 -29.28 10.48
C ALA A 183 6.53 -28.20 11.52
N SER A 184 5.57 -27.44 12.01
CA SER A 184 5.75 -26.46 13.08
C SER A 184 4.43 -26.22 13.81
N LYS A 185 4.50 -25.69 15.04
CA LYS A 185 3.31 -25.15 15.71
C LYS A 185 2.71 -24.05 14.85
N GLY A 186 1.37 -23.97 14.78
CA GLY A 186 0.66 -23.05 13.89
C GLY A 186 0.55 -23.50 12.43
N SER A 187 1.22 -24.58 12.03
CA SER A 187 1.10 -25.14 10.67
C SER A 187 -0.21 -25.89 10.40
N LYS A 188 -1.04 -26.12 11.42
CA LYS A 188 -2.40 -26.70 11.26
C LYS A 188 -3.42 -25.58 10.98
N THR A 189 -4.41 -25.44 11.84
CA THR A 189 -5.52 -24.48 11.72
C THR A 189 -5.04 -23.04 11.53
N GLY A 190 -3.94 -22.63 12.20
CA GLY A 190 -3.40 -21.28 12.05
C GLY A 190 -2.97 -20.95 10.61
N MET A 191 -2.33 -21.91 9.93
CA MET A 191 -1.95 -21.76 8.52
C MET A 191 -3.16 -21.77 7.58
N ASP A 192 -4.15 -22.63 7.83
CA ASP A 192 -5.35 -22.70 6.99
C ASP A 192 -6.15 -21.37 7.09
N LEU A 193 -6.27 -20.80 8.29
CA LEU A 193 -6.89 -19.48 8.47
C LEU A 193 -6.07 -18.39 7.81
N TRP A 194 -4.74 -18.45 7.87
CA TRP A 194 -3.89 -17.50 7.14
C TRP A 194 -4.14 -17.57 5.63
N LEU A 195 -4.20 -18.77 5.05
CA LEU A 195 -4.49 -18.97 3.62
C LEU A 195 -5.87 -18.46 3.23
N ILE A 196 -6.90 -18.73 4.04
CA ILE A 196 -8.26 -18.22 3.80
C ILE A 196 -8.30 -16.70 3.88
N ALA A 197 -7.65 -16.10 4.88
CA ALA A 197 -7.56 -14.64 5.01
C ALA A 197 -6.88 -14.01 3.79
N MET A 198 -5.78 -14.59 3.33
CA MET A 198 -5.06 -14.11 2.15
C MET A 198 -5.87 -14.31 0.86
N ALA A 199 -6.61 -15.39 0.72
CA ALA A 199 -7.51 -15.60 -0.42
C ALA A 199 -8.64 -14.54 -0.46
N LEU A 200 -9.26 -14.23 0.67
CA LEU A 200 -10.27 -13.16 0.78
C LEU A 200 -9.68 -11.78 0.49
N PHE A 201 -8.45 -11.51 0.96
CA PHE A 201 -7.71 -10.28 0.62
C PHE A 201 -7.47 -10.16 -0.88
N VAL A 202 -7.08 -11.24 -1.56
CA VAL A 202 -6.89 -11.23 -3.02
C VAL A 202 -8.20 -10.91 -3.74
N VAL A 203 -9.31 -11.51 -3.34
CA VAL A 203 -10.64 -11.20 -3.93
C VAL A 203 -10.98 -9.72 -3.73
N SER A 204 -10.77 -9.17 -2.54
CA SER A 204 -10.94 -7.74 -2.26
C SER A 204 -10.15 -6.86 -3.22
N SER A 205 -8.86 -7.17 -3.37
CA SER A 205 -7.93 -6.39 -4.21
C SER A 205 -8.28 -6.46 -5.69
N LEU A 206 -8.76 -7.60 -6.19
CA LEU A 206 -9.23 -7.77 -7.56
C LEU A 206 -10.49 -6.96 -7.85
N LEU A 207 -11.48 -6.99 -6.95
CA LEU A 207 -12.71 -6.21 -7.08
C LEU A 207 -12.40 -4.71 -7.11
N GLY A 208 -11.55 -4.24 -6.19
CA GLY A 208 -11.10 -2.85 -6.14
C GLY A 208 -10.34 -2.45 -7.39
N GLY A 209 -9.34 -3.24 -7.79
CA GLY A 209 -8.48 -2.96 -8.95
C GLY A 209 -9.27 -2.86 -10.27
N LEU A 210 -10.18 -3.80 -10.52
CA LEU A 210 -11.06 -3.75 -11.70
C LEU A 210 -11.93 -2.49 -11.71
N ASN A 211 -12.47 -2.13 -10.55
CA ASN A 211 -13.31 -0.95 -10.42
C ASN A 211 -12.51 0.35 -10.63
N TYR A 212 -11.27 0.43 -10.13
CA TYR A 212 -10.39 1.58 -10.35
C TYR A 212 -10.06 1.76 -11.82
N ILE A 213 -9.70 0.68 -12.53
CA ILE A 213 -9.41 0.72 -13.96
C ILE A 213 -10.66 1.19 -14.75
N ALA A 214 -11.81 0.59 -14.48
CA ALA A 214 -13.07 0.94 -15.15
C ALA A 214 -13.44 2.42 -14.91
N THR A 215 -13.28 2.91 -13.69
CA THR A 215 -13.57 4.31 -13.32
C THR A 215 -12.65 5.27 -14.05
N ILE A 216 -11.33 5.03 -14.02
CA ILE A 216 -10.34 5.91 -14.64
C ILE A 216 -10.52 5.95 -16.18
N LEU A 217 -10.82 4.82 -16.81
CA LEU A 217 -10.93 4.76 -18.26
C LEU A 217 -12.24 5.37 -18.78
N ASN A 218 -13.36 5.21 -18.06
CA ASN A 218 -14.69 5.49 -18.60
C ASN A 218 -15.38 6.73 -17.98
N MET A 219 -14.97 7.20 -16.79
CA MET A 219 -15.75 8.19 -16.03
C MET A 219 -15.07 9.56 -15.90
N ARG A 220 -14.02 9.82 -16.65
CA ARG A 220 -13.38 11.15 -16.64
C ARG A 220 -14.34 12.22 -17.14
N THR A 221 -14.36 13.36 -16.44
CA THR A 221 -15.15 14.53 -16.86
C THR A 221 -14.68 15.06 -18.21
N LYS A 222 -15.52 15.86 -18.86
CA LYS A 222 -15.23 16.52 -20.14
C LYS A 222 -13.93 17.32 -20.02
N GLY A 223 -13.06 17.15 -21.02
CA GLY A 223 -11.75 17.78 -21.06
C GLY A 223 -10.64 17.09 -20.25
N MET A 224 -10.93 16.15 -19.36
CA MET A 224 -9.93 15.36 -18.63
C MET A 224 -9.32 14.27 -19.54
N SER A 225 -8.42 14.66 -20.42
CA SER A 225 -7.64 13.71 -21.24
C SER A 225 -6.60 12.98 -20.38
N MET A 226 -6.03 11.88 -20.91
CA MET A 226 -4.97 11.14 -20.23
C MET A 226 -3.77 12.03 -19.86
N THR A 227 -3.39 12.96 -20.72
CA THR A 227 -2.26 13.87 -20.50
C THR A 227 -2.56 15.00 -19.49
N ARG A 228 -3.83 15.18 -19.13
CA ARG A 228 -4.27 16.14 -18.10
C ARG A 228 -4.47 15.51 -16.72
N MET A 229 -4.38 14.17 -16.62
CA MET A 229 -4.53 13.47 -15.34
C MET A 229 -3.36 13.78 -14.40
N PRO A 230 -3.63 13.98 -13.09
CA PRO A 230 -2.59 14.04 -12.07
C PRO A 230 -1.74 12.74 -12.04
N LEU A 231 -0.47 12.85 -11.62
CA LEU A 231 0.43 11.68 -11.49
C LEU A 231 -0.07 10.68 -10.45
N THR A 232 -0.81 11.13 -9.45
CA THR A 232 -1.49 10.26 -8.49
C THR A 232 -2.43 9.29 -9.19
N ILE A 233 -3.22 9.75 -10.17
CA ILE A 233 -4.15 8.90 -10.93
C ILE A 233 -3.39 7.91 -11.82
N TRP A 234 -2.30 8.33 -12.49
CA TRP A 234 -1.46 7.41 -13.24
C TRP A 234 -0.84 6.33 -12.35
N ALA A 235 -0.35 6.70 -11.17
CA ALA A 235 0.22 5.76 -10.22
C ALA A 235 -0.82 4.74 -9.73
N LEU A 236 -2.02 5.19 -9.37
CA LEU A 236 -3.13 4.33 -8.96
C LEU A 236 -3.64 3.43 -10.10
N PHE A 237 -3.63 3.94 -11.34
CA PHE A 237 -3.98 3.16 -12.52
C PHE A 237 -3.02 1.99 -12.74
N PHE A 238 -1.70 2.25 -12.75
CA PHE A 238 -0.71 1.19 -12.91
C PHE A 238 -0.68 0.23 -11.72
N THR A 239 -0.92 0.73 -10.50
CA THR A 239 -1.11 -0.12 -9.32
C THR A 239 -2.26 -1.11 -9.52
N ALA A 240 -3.40 -0.64 -10.00
CA ALA A 240 -4.55 -1.49 -10.27
C ALA A 240 -4.27 -2.52 -11.38
N VAL A 241 -3.58 -2.12 -12.45
CA VAL A 241 -3.16 -3.04 -13.54
C VAL A 241 -2.22 -4.12 -13.00
N LEU A 242 -1.20 -3.74 -12.21
CA LEU A 242 -0.30 -4.71 -11.58
C LEU A 242 -1.08 -5.71 -10.73
N GLY A 243 -1.98 -5.23 -9.89
CA GLY A 243 -2.79 -6.08 -9.01
C GLY A 243 -3.67 -7.06 -9.79
N VAL A 244 -4.43 -6.57 -10.76
CA VAL A 244 -5.35 -7.40 -11.56
C VAL A 244 -4.62 -8.51 -12.31
N LEU A 245 -3.38 -8.28 -12.76
CA LEU A 245 -2.60 -9.27 -13.49
C LEU A 245 -1.84 -10.25 -12.59
N SER A 246 -1.44 -9.84 -11.38
CA SER A 246 -0.58 -10.67 -10.52
C SER A 246 -1.33 -11.38 -9.37
N PHE A 247 -2.37 -10.79 -8.80
CA PHE A 247 -3.13 -11.42 -7.71
C PHE A 247 -3.77 -12.77 -8.09
N PRO A 248 -4.30 -13.00 -9.32
CA PRO A 248 -4.82 -14.31 -9.69
C PRO A 248 -3.77 -15.43 -9.64
N VAL A 249 -2.50 -15.10 -9.96
CA VAL A 249 -1.40 -16.06 -9.90
C VAL A 249 -1.09 -16.45 -8.46
N LEU A 250 -1.02 -15.47 -7.54
CA LEU A 250 -0.88 -15.76 -6.11
C LEU A 250 -2.06 -16.58 -5.57
N PHE A 251 -3.28 -16.22 -5.96
CA PHE A 251 -4.49 -16.94 -5.56
C PHE A 251 -4.42 -18.41 -5.96
N SER A 252 -3.99 -18.70 -7.19
CA SER A 252 -3.79 -20.08 -7.65
C SER A 252 -2.75 -20.82 -6.80
N GLY A 253 -1.64 -20.13 -6.44
CA GLY A 253 -0.62 -20.66 -5.54
C GLY A 253 -1.18 -21.07 -4.18
N PHE A 254 -2.04 -20.22 -3.59
CA PHE A 254 -2.68 -20.52 -2.30
C PHE A 254 -3.70 -21.66 -2.39
N ILE A 255 -4.49 -21.72 -3.46
CA ILE A 255 -5.44 -22.82 -3.67
C ILE A 255 -4.71 -24.18 -3.78
N LEU A 256 -3.66 -24.26 -4.58
CA LEU A 256 -2.85 -25.46 -4.70
C LEU A 256 -2.23 -25.87 -3.35
N LEU A 257 -1.80 -24.90 -2.54
CA LEU A 257 -1.28 -25.17 -1.19
C LEU A 257 -2.38 -25.67 -0.23
N ILE A 258 -3.60 -25.15 -0.32
CA ILE A 258 -4.76 -25.68 0.42
C ILE A 258 -5.04 -27.12 0.03
N PHE A 259 -4.92 -27.48 -1.25
CA PHE A 259 -5.08 -28.85 -1.72
C PHE A 259 -4.01 -29.78 -1.17
N ASP A 260 -2.73 -29.40 -1.20
CA ASP A 260 -1.64 -30.19 -0.61
C ASP A 260 -1.85 -30.43 0.88
N ARG A 261 -2.34 -29.43 1.60
CA ARG A 261 -2.56 -29.52 3.06
C ARG A 261 -3.74 -30.38 3.47
N ASN A 262 -4.84 -30.34 2.71
CA ASN A 262 -6.13 -30.85 3.17
C ASN A 262 -6.68 -32.00 2.31
N PHE A 263 -6.17 -32.21 1.09
CA PHE A 263 -6.70 -33.19 0.15
C PHE A 263 -5.69 -34.24 -0.32
N GLY A 264 -4.47 -34.22 0.25
CA GLY A 264 -3.45 -35.25 -0.03
C GLY A 264 -2.84 -35.13 -1.44
N THR A 265 -2.89 -33.98 -2.06
CA THR A 265 -2.16 -33.70 -3.31
C THR A 265 -0.69 -33.37 -3.02
N SER A 266 0.15 -33.32 -4.04
CA SER A 266 1.58 -33.04 -3.91
C SER A 266 2.09 -32.04 -4.94
N PHE A 267 1.37 -30.94 -5.17
CA PHE A 267 1.82 -29.89 -6.11
C PHE A 267 3.17 -29.28 -5.72
N TYR A 268 3.42 -29.14 -4.41
CA TYR A 268 4.62 -28.49 -3.86
C TYR A 268 5.50 -29.42 -3.05
N LEU A 269 5.10 -30.67 -2.88
CA LEU A 269 5.82 -31.66 -2.11
C LEU A 269 6.47 -32.69 -3.05
N SER A 270 7.80 -32.78 -3.00
CA SER A 270 8.59 -33.86 -3.60
C SER A 270 8.92 -34.89 -2.55
N ASP A 271 9.66 -35.95 -2.91
CA ASP A 271 10.25 -36.87 -1.95
C ASP A 271 11.15 -36.08 -0.99
N ILE A 272 10.75 -36.03 0.29
CA ILE A 272 11.47 -35.29 1.33
C ILE A 272 11.66 -36.18 2.56
N PHE A 273 12.79 -35.97 3.20
CA PHE A 273 13.09 -36.54 4.51
C PHE A 273 13.01 -35.43 5.56
N ILE A 274 12.14 -35.57 6.54
CA ILE A 274 12.00 -34.65 7.65
C ILE A 274 12.58 -35.30 8.90
N THR A 275 13.58 -34.64 9.51
CA THR A 275 14.17 -35.08 10.76
C THR A 275 13.09 -35.20 11.83
N GLY A 276 12.98 -36.40 12.45
CA GLY A 276 11.97 -36.70 13.45
C GLY A 276 10.63 -37.22 12.91
N VAL A 277 10.35 -37.07 11.61
CA VAL A 277 9.13 -37.58 10.97
C VAL A 277 9.43 -38.77 10.04
N GLY A 278 10.57 -38.76 9.37
CA GLY A 278 10.99 -39.76 8.40
C GLY A 278 10.81 -39.33 6.95
N ALA A 279 10.91 -40.30 6.04
CA ALA A 279 10.68 -40.08 4.62
C ALA A 279 9.18 -39.88 4.34
N LEU A 280 8.83 -38.82 3.64
CA LEU A 280 7.50 -38.58 3.11
C LEU A 280 7.54 -38.85 1.60
N PRO A 281 7.01 -39.96 1.12
CA PRO A 281 6.93 -40.26 -0.29
C PRO A 281 5.85 -39.40 -0.92
N ASN A 282 6.24 -38.50 -1.80
CA ASN A 282 5.34 -37.68 -2.60
C ASN A 282 5.81 -37.71 -4.05
N GLU A 283 4.91 -37.96 -4.97
CA GLU A 283 5.24 -38.08 -6.38
C GLU A 283 5.04 -36.74 -7.12
N GLY A 284 6.13 -36.20 -7.65
CA GLY A 284 6.10 -35.22 -8.73
C GLY A 284 5.90 -33.75 -8.36
N GLY A 285 5.88 -33.36 -7.09
CA GLY A 285 5.74 -31.97 -6.67
C GLY A 285 7.05 -31.16 -6.67
N SER A 286 6.95 -29.84 -6.57
CA SER A 286 8.11 -28.95 -6.46
C SER A 286 7.84 -27.72 -5.60
N ALA A 287 8.59 -27.54 -4.53
CA ALA A 287 8.54 -26.33 -3.70
C ALA A 287 8.93 -25.05 -4.49
N ILE A 288 9.77 -25.20 -5.52
CA ILE A 288 10.17 -24.09 -6.39
C ILE A 288 8.98 -23.55 -7.20
N LEU A 289 8.02 -24.41 -7.58
CA LEU A 289 6.80 -23.97 -8.26
C LEU A 289 6.03 -22.95 -7.41
N TYR A 290 5.88 -23.22 -6.09
CA TYR A 290 5.25 -22.24 -5.18
C TYR A 290 6.01 -20.91 -5.18
N GLN A 291 7.33 -20.96 -5.10
CA GLN A 291 8.15 -19.74 -5.08
C GLN A 291 7.97 -18.89 -6.34
N HIS A 292 7.88 -19.52 -7.53
CA HIS A 292 7.56 -18.80 -8.77
C HIS A 292 6.16 -18.16 -8.74
N LEU A 293 5.14 -18.91 -8.32
CA LEU A 293 3.77 -18.37 -8.22
C LEU A 293 3.66 -17.26 -7.18
N PHE A 294 4.35 -17.39 -6.05
CA PHE A 294 4.39 -16.38 -5.01
C PHE A 294 5.10 -15.10 -5.48
N TRP A 295 6.32 -15.23 -6.02
CA TRP A 295 7.12 -14.06 -6.40
C TRP A 295 6.67 -13.39 -7.68
N PHE A 296 5.90 -14.07 -8.54
CA PHE A 296 5.22 -13.42 -9.68
C PHE A 296 4.27 -12.32 -9.23
N LEU A 297 3.68 -12.43 -8.03
CA LEU A 297 3.05 -11.29 -7.35
C LEU A 297 4.06 -10.57 -6.47
N GLY A 298 4.92 -11.27 -5.71
CA GLY A 298 5.69 -10.69 -4.61
C GLY A 298 6.56 -9.52 -5.04
N HIS A 299 7.13 -9.53 -6.25
CA HIS A 299 7.84 -8.36 -6.77
C HIS A 299 6.90 -7.27 -7.29
N PRO A 300 5.89 -7.53 -8.15
CA PRO A 300 4.85 -6.53 -8.42
C PRO A 300 4.22 -5.92 -7.17
N GLU A 301 4.07 -6.68 -6.08
CA GLU A 301 3.50 -6.22 -4.81
C GLU A 301 4.28 -5.03 -4.22
N VAL A 302 5.60 -5.06 -4.25
CA VAL A 302 6.40 -3.94 -3.75
C VAL A 302 6.14 -2.65 -4.54
N TYR A 303 5.84 -2.77 -5.83
CA TYR A 303 5.43 -1.62 -6.65
C TYR A 303 3.96 -1.25 -6.48
N ILE A 304 3.06 -2.21 -6.26
CA ILE A 304 1.67 -1.94 -5.87
C ILE A 304 1.64 -1.04 -4.62
N ILE A 305 2.56 -1.24 -3.70
CA ILE A 305 2.74 -0.43 -2.48
C ILE A 305 3.39 0.92 -2.79
N LEU A 306 4.45 0.94 -3.60
CA LEU A 306 5.26 2.14 -3.84
C LEU A 306 4.62 3.14 -4.82
N LEU A 307 3.97 2.67 -5.89
CA LEU A 307 3.44 3.56 -6.94
C LEU A 307 2.45 4.60 -6.39
N PRO A 308 1.46 4.25 -5.53
CA PRO A 308 0.57 5.25 -4.95
C PRO A 308 1.33 6.33 -4.17
N ALA A 309 2.33 5.93 -3.38
CA ALA A 309 3.18 6.86 -2.63
C ALA A 309 3.98 7.79 -3.58
N MET A 310 4.51 7.25 -4.69
CA MET A 310 5.20 8.03 -5.72
C MET A 310 4.27 9.06 -6.39
N GLY A 311 3.03 8.67 -6.66
CA GLY A 311 2.01 9.56 -7.24
C GLY A 311 1.69 10.72 -6.30
N MET A 312 1.30 10.40 -5.06
CA MET A 312 0.97 11.39 -4.04
C MET A 312 2.15 12.32 -3.72
N ALA A 313 3.37 11.77 -3.57
CA ALA A 313 4.56 12.58 -3.36
C ALA A 313 4.80 13.55 -4.52
N SER A 314 4.67 13.10 -5.77
CA SER A 314 4.83 13.96 -6.95
C SER A 314 3.88 15.16 -6.93
N GLU A 315 2.63 14.95 -6.57
CA GLU A 315 1.62 15.99 -6.49
C GLU A 315 1.91 16.95 -5.33
N ILE A 316 2.18 16.43 -4.14
CA ILE A 316 2.45 17.23 -2.95
C ILE A 316 3.74 18.06 -3.12
N LEU A 317 4.78 17.51 -3.74
CA LEU A 317 6.01 18.21 -4.05
C LEU A 317 5.75 19.40 -5.01
N SER A 318 4.98 19.20 -6.07
CA SER A 318 4.63 20.25 -7.02
C SER A 318 3.81 21.37 -6.36
N VAL A 319 2.74 21.01 -5.65
CA VAL A 319 1.87 21.98 -4.95
C VAL A 319 2.67 22.83 -3.96
N ASN A 320 3.53 22.20 -3.15
CA ASN A 320 4.25 22.92 -2.07
C ASN A 320 5.57 23.53 -2.51
N SER A 321 6.12 23.21 -3.68
CA SER A 321 7.24 23.95 -4.29
C SER A 321 6.79 25.07 -5.21
N ARG A 322 5.48 25.18 -5.47
CA ARG A 322 4.87 26.18 -6.37
C ARG A 322 5.49 26.14 -7.76
N LYS A 323 5.77 24.93 -8.23
CA LYS A 323 6.37 24.68 -9.55
C LYS A 323 5.66 23.54 -10.27
N PRO A 324 5.57 23.61 -11.60
CA PRO A 324 5.19 22.48 -12.42
C PRO A 324 6.06 21.27 -12.10
N ILE A 325 5.46 20.07 -12.09
CA ILE A 325 6.26 18.85 -12.01
C ILE A 325 7.21 18.77 -13.20
N PHE A 326 8.49 18.60 -12.94
CA PHE A 326 9.48 18.51 -14.01
C PHE A 326 9.33 17.20 -14.77
N GLY A 327 9.28 17.29 -16.11
CA GLY A 327 9.27 16.12 -16.98
C GLY A 327 8.03 15.23 -16.80
N TYR A 328 6.82 15.79 -16.81
CA TYR A 328 5.56 15.04 -16.61
C TYR A 328 5.48 13.76 -17.46
N MET A 329 5.75 13.84 -18.78
CA MET A 329 5.71 12.67 -19.66
C MET A 329 6.79 11.64 -19.30
N ALA A 330 7.98 12.08 -18.87
CA ALA A 330 9.03 11.18 -18.38
C ALA A 330 8.60 10.51 -17.06
N MET A 331 7.87 11.22 -16.19
CA MET A 331 7.31 10.65 -14.96
C MET A 331 6.25 9.59 -15.26
N VAL A 332 5.34 9.83 -16.21
CA VAL A 332 4.34 8.85 -16.67
C VAL A 332 5.03 7.64 -17.31
N GLY A 333 5.97 7.89 -18.23
CA GLY A 333 6.76 6.84 -18.89
C GLY A 333 7.55 5.98 -17.90
N SER A 334 8.09 6.61 -16.84
CA SER A 334 8.78 5.88 -15.76
C SER A 334 7.84 4.99 -14.95
N LEU A 335 6.61 5.45 -14.62
CA LEU A 335 5.60 4.61 -13.97
C LEU A 335 5.24 3.41 -14.83
N PHE A 336 5.04 3.62 -16.14
CA PHE A 336 4.74 2.56 -17.10
C PHE A 336 5.89 1.55 -17.22
N ALA A 337 7.14 2.03 -17.35
CA ALA A 337 8.32 1.18 -17.45
C ALA A 337 8.52 0.33 -16.19
N ILE A 338 8.34 0.92 -14.99
CA ILE A 338 8.37 0.19 -13.73
C ILE A 338 7.29 -0.89 -13.70
N ALA A 339 6.05 -0.56 -14.11
CA ALA A 339 4.95 -1.52 -14.12
C ALA A 339 5.21 -2.73 -15.04
N ILE A 340 5.79 -2.51 -16.23
CA ILE A 340 6.16 -3.61 -17.13
C ILE A 340 7.32 -4.43 -16.55
N LEU A 341 8.39 -3.77 -16.13
CA LEU A 341 9.58 -4.45 -15.61
C LEU A 341 9.25 -5.26 -14.35
N ALA A 342 8.30 -4.82 -13.53
CA ALA A 342 7.88 -5.54 -12.34
C ALA A 342 7.47 -7.00 -12.62
N PHE A 343 6.91 -7.30 -13.80
CA PHE A 343 6.57 -8.66 -14.21
C PHE A 343 7.76 -9.46 -14.77
N LEU A 344 8.90 -8.85 -14.99
CA LEU A 344 10.05 -9.48 -15.65
C LEU A 344 11.21 -9.77 -14.70
N VAL A 345 11.10 -9.37 -13.43
CA VAL A 345 12.23 -9.38 -12.48
C VAL A 345 12.04 -10.27 -11.26
N TRP A 346 10.88 -10.92 -11.09
CA TRP A 346 10.48 -11.60 -9.84
C TRP A 346 11.51 -12.62 -9.33
N ALA A 347 12.23 -13.32 -10.20
CA ALA A 347 13.11 -14.41 -9.79
C ALA A 347 14.46 -13.93 -9.21
N HIS A 348 14.70 -12.61 -9.09
CA HIS A 348 15.82 -12.14 -8.26
C HIS A 348 15.62 -12.47 -6.76
N HIS A 349 14.38 -12.71 -6.31
CA HIS A 349 14.12 -13.27 -5.00
C HIS A 349 14.50 -14.75 -4.85
N MET A 350 14.96 -15.39 -5.92
CA MET A 350 15.19 -16.82 -6.02
C MET A 350 16.61 -17.18 -6.47
N PHE A 351 17.58 -16.27 -6.41
CA PHE A 351 18.95 -16.51 -6.88
C PHE A 351 19.63 -17.70 -6.18
N VAL A 352 19.28 -17.97 -4.91
CA VAL A 352 19.89 -19.05 -4.11
C VAL A 352 19.03 -20.33 -4.07
N THR A 353 17.98 -20.44 -4.89
CA THR A 353 17.10 -21.63 -4.93
C THR A 353 17.57 -22.74 -5.86
N GLY A 354 18.77 -22.63 -6.42
CA GLY A 354 19.25 -23.52 -7.46
C GLY A 354 18.85 -23.09 -8.87
N LEU A 355 18.52 -21.80 -9.06
CA LEU A 355 18.19 -21.24 -10.37
C LEU A 355 19.35 -21.45 -11.36
N ASN A 356 19.00 -21.82 -12.60
CA ASN A 356 19.99 -21.93 -13.67
C ASN A 356 20.79 -20.62 -13.83
N PRO A 357 22.14 -20.65 -13.82
CA PRO A 357 22.96 -19.43 -13.86
C PRO A 357 22.69 -18.52 -15.06
N PHE A 358 22.36 -19.08 -16.22
CA PHE A 358 22.01 -18.30 -17.41
C PHE A 358 20.71 -17.51 -17.18
N LEU A 359 19.66 -18.15 -16.67
CA LEU A 359 18.43 -17.47 -16.28
C LEU A 359 18.67 -16.45 -15.18
N GLY A 360 19.50 -16.78 -14.18
CA GLY A 360 19.92 -15.85 -13.15
C GLY A 360 20.53 -14.58 -13.73
N SER A 361 21.39 -14.69 -14.73
CA SER A 361 22.02 -13.52 -15.41
C SER A 361 21.00 -12.65 -16.14
N ILE A 362 19.96 -13.25 -16.74
CA ILE A 362 18.87 -12.49 -17.37
C ILE A 362 18.09 -11.71 -16.30
N PHE A 363 17.76 -12.34 -15.19
CA PHE A 363 17.05 -11.66 -14.08
C PHE A 363 17.91 -10.56 -13.44
N VAL A 364 19.23 -10.72 -13.35
CA VAL A 364 20.14 -9.65 -12.92
C VAL A 364 20.02 -8.43 -13.84
N LEU A 365 20.16 -8.65 -15.17
CA LEU A 365 20.09 -7.56 -16.14
C LEU A 365 18.76 -6.81 -16.07
N LEU A 366 17.64 -7.53 -16.06
CA LEU A 366 16.31 -6.95 -16.01
C LEU A 366 16.07 -6.21 -14.68
N THR A 367 16.56 -6.77 -13.57
CA THR A 367 16.45 -6.14 -12.23
C THR A 367 17.24 -4.83 -12.17
N LEU A 368 18.46 -4.81 -12.68
CA LEU A 368 19.27 -3.59 -12.71
C LEU A 368 18.67 -2.53 -13.65
N LEU A 369 17.99 -2.95 -14.71
CA LEU A 369 17.32 -2.03 -15.63
C LEU A 369 16.21 -1.22 -14.96
N ILE A 370 15.53 -1.76 -13.93
CA ILE A 370 14.45 -1.03 -13.21
C ILE A 370 14.98 0.20 -12.44
N ALA A 371 16.28 0.24 -12.18
CA ALA A 371 16.91 1.42 -11.56
C ALA A 371 16.84 2.66 -12.47
N VAL A 372 16.80 2.48 -13.79
CA VAL A 372 16.77 3.61 -14.76
C VAL A 372 15.48 4.43 -14.64
N PRO A 373 14.26 3.87 -14.79
CA PRO A 373 13.04 4.64 -14.60
C PRO A 373 12.90 5.15 -13.15
N SER A 374 13.42 4.45 -12.16
CA SER A 374 13.43 4.91 -10.76
C SER A 374 14.32 6.16 -10.60
N ALA A 375 15.52 6.17 -11.20
CA ALA A 375 16.43 7.32 -11.20
C ALA A 375 15.81 8.53 -11.92
N ILE A 376 15.14 8.33 -13.05
CA ILE A 376 14.43 9.41 -13.76
C ILE A 376 13.43 10.09 -12.82
N LYS A 377 12.64 9.32 -12.05
CA LYS A 377 11.70 9.89 -11.08
C LYS A 377 12.39 10.69 -10.00
N VAL A 378 13.49 10.17 -9.44
CA VAL A 378 14.28 10.87 -8.40
C VAL A 378 14.80 12.21 -8.94
N PHE A 379 15.44 12.21 -10.11
CA PHE A 379 15.96 13.45 -10.68
C PHE A 379 14.83 14.45 -11.00
N ASN A 380 13.68 14.00 -11.45
CA ASN A 380 12.54 14.86 -11.73
C ASN A 380 11.95 15.46 -10.44
N TRP A 381 11.89 14.72 -9.33
CA TRP A 381 11.49 15.26 -8.03
C TRP A 381 12.49 16.31 -7.53
N LEU A 382 13.80 16.04 -7.60
CA LEU A 382 14.83 16.99 -7.19
C LEU A 382 14.81 18.26 -8.05
N THR A 383 14.61 18.11 -9.36
CA THR A 383 14.50 19.24 -10.29
C THR A 383 13.22 20.05 -10.03
N THR A 384 12.12 19.40 -9.65
CA THR A 384 10.89 20.08 -9.24
C THR A 384 11.13 20.93 -7.98
N LEU A 385 11.88 20.42 -7.01
CA LEU A 385 12.26 21.14 -5.80
C LEU A 385 13.25 22.30 -6.07
N TRP A 386 14.14 22.12 -7.04
CA TRP A 386 15.19 23.08 -7.33
C TRP A 386 14.64 24.46 -7.68
N ARG A 387 15.05 25.49 -6.93
CA ARG A 387 14.56 26.88 -7.06
C ARG A 387 13.04 27.03 -6.89
N GLY A 388 12.39 26.11 -6.19
CA GLY A 388 10.98 26.21 -5.81
C GLY A 388 10.77 27.16 -4.63
N ASN A 389 9.58 27.76 -4.55
CA ASN A 389 9.13 28.48 -3.36
C ASN A 389 8.52 27.47 -2.36
N ILE A 390 9.39 26.77 -1.65
CA ILE A 390 9.03 25.59 -0.86
C ILE A 390 8.26 25.98 0.40
N ARG A 391 7.04 25.44 0.55
CA ARG A 391 6.21 25.55 1.74
C ARG A 391 6.35 24.27 2.56
N PHE A 392 7.05 24.32 3.68
CA PHE A 392 7.31 23.17 4.56
C PHE A 392 6.08 22.77 5.39
N THR A 393 4.97 22.45 4.73
CA THR A 393 3.82 21.82 5.39
C THR A 393 4.18 20.41 5.86
N PRO A 394 3.45 19.84 6.86
CA PRO A 394 3.70 18.44 7.26
C PRO A 394 3.64 17.47 6.08
N GLY A 395 2.64 17.60 5.19
CA GLY A 395 2.56 16.78 3.97
C GLY A 395 3.80 16.90 3.08
N MET A 396 4.33 18.11 2.91
CA MET A 396 5.55 18.36 2.15
C MET A 396 6.79 17.71 2.78
N LEU A 397 6.94 17.80 4.10
CA LEU A 397 8.06 17.18 4.79
C LEU A 397 8.03 15.67 4.62
N PHE A 398 6.86 15.03 4.80
CA PHE A 398 6.73 13.59 4.56
C PHE A 398 6.98 13.21 3.10
N ALA A 399 6.60 14.03 2.12
CA ALA A 399 6.92 13.80 0.71
C ALA A 399 8.43 13.91 0.42
N ILE A 400 9.14 14.87 1.03
CA ILE A 400 10.60 14.97 0.96
C ILE A 400 11.26 13.76 1.65
N GLY A 401 10.75 13.38 2.82
CA GLY A 401 11.20 12.18 3.55
C GLY A 401 11.02 10.90 2.73
N PHE A 402 9.90 10.77 2.02
CA PHE A 402 9.69 9.69 1.06
C PHE A 402 10.79 9.64 0.00
N VAL A 403 11.11 10.77 -0.63
CA VAL A 403 12.18 10.83 -1.65
C VAL A 403 13.53 10.45 -1.06
N SER A 404 13.86 10.93 0.14
CA SER A 404 15.10 10.59 0.85
C SER A 404 15.22 9.08 1.09
N LEU A 405 14.19 8.47 1.65
CA LEU A 405 14.15 7.04 1.95
C LEU A 405 14.15 6.19 0.66
N PHE A 406 13.42 6.63 -0.37
CA PHE A 406 13.40 5.94 -1.66
C PHE A 406 14.78 5.92 -2.32
N ILE A 407 15.54 7.02 -2.26
CA ILE A 407 16.92 7.09 -2.75
C ILE A 407 17.81 6.14 -1.96
N SER A 408 17.82 6.27 -0.63
CA SER A 408 18.73 5.52 0.23
C SER A 408 18.51 4.01 0.14
N GLY A 409 17.24 3.58 0.22
CA GLY A 409 16.89 2.17 0.09
C GLY A 409 17.00 1.63 -1.34
N GLY A 410 16.72 2.46 -2.36
CA GLY A 410 16.85 2.07 -3.76
C GLY A 410 18.30 1.78 -4.17
N LEU A 411 19.27 2.52 -3.66
CA LEU A 411 20.69 2.28 -3.91
C LEU A 411 21.13 0.92 -3.38
N THR A 412 20.64 0.46 -2.24
CA THR A 412 20.97 -0.86 -1.69
C THR A 412 20.30 -2.00 -2.47
N GLY A 413 19.22 -1.71 -3.20
CA GLY A 413 18.60 -2.64 -4.15
C GLY A 413 19.48 -3.05 -5.31
N ILE A 414 20.38 -2.18 -5.75
CA ILE A 414 21.37 -2.48 -6.80
C ILE A 414 22.31 -3.60 -6.33
N TRP A 415 22.66 -3.64 -5.05
CA TRP A 415 23.49 -4.68 -4.46
C TRP A 415 22.78 -6.04 -4.47
N LEU A 416 21.53 -6.08 -4.00
CA LEU A 416 20.72 -7.30 -3.96
C LEU A 416 20.28 -7.76 -5.37
N GLY A 417 20.15 -6.84 -6.32
CA GLY A 417 19.87 -7.16 -7.72
C GLY A 417 21.02 -7.85 -8.46
N ASN A 418 22.22 -7.84 -7.89
CA ASN A 418 23.39 -8.53 -8.42
C ASN A 418 23.51 -9.91 -7.75
N SER A 419 23.33 -11.00 -8.51
CA SER A 419 23.34 -12.36 -7.99
C SER A 419 24.66 -12.74 -7.29
N ALA A 420 25.81 -12.21 -7.75
CA ALA A 420 27.09 -12.49 -7.13
C ALA A 420 27.20 -11.91 -5.70
N LEU A 421 26.54 -10.78 -5.45
CA LEU A 421 26.45 -10.19 -4.12
C LEU A 421 25.31 -10.83 -3.31
N ASP A 422 24.17 -11.12 -3.96
CA ASP A 422 22.98 -11.66 -3.27
C ASP A 422 23.23 -13.06 -2.70
N ILE A 423 24.10 -13.86 -3.30
CA ILE A 423 24.51 -15.17 -2.72
C ILE A 423 25.00 -15.02 -1.27
N HIS A 424 25.64 -13.90 -0.92
CA HIS A 424 26.13 -13.62 0.43
C HIS A 424 25.17 -12.81 1.28
N LEU A 425 24.28 -12.02 0.66
CA LEU A 425 23.39 -11.09 1.33
C LEU A 425 21.96 -11.66 1.50
N HIS A 426 21.61 -12.67 0.72
CA HIS A 426 20.30 -13.30 0.73
C HIS A 426 19.95 -13.80 2.15
N ASP A 427 18.72 -13.54 2.58
CA ASP A 427 18.22 -13.92 3.92
C ASP A 427 19.06 -13.39 5.11
N THR A 428 19.84 -12.34 4.91
CA THR A 428 20.52 -11.60 5.99
C THR A 428 19.75 -10.34 6.39
N TYR A 429 20.24 -9.66 7.43
CA TYR A 429 19.73 -8.34 7.85
C TYR A 429 19.91 -7.25 6.79
N PHE A 430 20.78 -7.43 5.79
CA PHE A 430 20.89 -6.51 4.66
C PHE A 430 19.58 -6.43 3.86
N VAL A 431 18.94 -7.57 3.63
CA VAL A 431 17.63 -7.62 2.94
C VAL A 431 16.57 -6.90 3.76
N ILE A 432 16.56 -7.10 5.10
CA ILE A 432 15.61 -6.40 5.98
C ILE A 432 15.81 -4.89 5.93
N ALA A 433 17.05 -4.43 6.02
CA ALA A 433 17.40 -3.03 5.93
C ALA A 433 16.92 -2.41 4.62
N HIS A 434 17.24 -3.05 3.50
CA HIS A 434 16.86 -2.61 2.16
C HIS A 434 15.35 -2.40 2.04
N PHE A 435 14.54 -3.46 2.19
CA PHE A 435 13.13 -3.35 1.89
C PHE A 435 12.37 -2.49 2.93
N HIS A 436 12.82 -2.43 4.18
CA HIS A 436 12.20 -1.52 5.13
C HIS A 436 12.42 -0.05 4.77
N ILE A 437 13.60 0.33 4.31
CA ILE A 437 13.85 1.72 3.90
C ILE A 437 13.09 2.05 2.63
N VAL A 438 13.25 1.24 1.55
CA VAL A 438 12.72 1.60 0.22
C VAL A 438 11.23 1.37 0.08
N MET A 439 10.67 0.34 0.70
CA MET A 439 9.27 -0.05 0.52
C MET A 439 8.45 0.18 1.79
N GLY A 440 8.85 -0.39 2.93
CA GLY A 440 8.06 -0.32 4.15
C GLY A 440 7.88 1.11 4.65
N VAL A 441 8.99 1.76 5.04
CA VAL A 441 8.94 3.10 5.64
C VAL A 441 8.69 4.18 4.59
N ALA A 442 9.31 4.09 3.40
CA ALA A 442 9.06 5.08 2.35
C ALA A 442 7.58 5.13 1.97
N SER A 443 6.91 3.99 1.78
CA SER A 443 5.47 3.98 1.46
C SER A 443 4.61 4.53 2.60
N MET A 444 4.98 4.25 3.87
CA MET A 444 4.34 4.89 5.03
C MET A 444 4.50 6.41 5.00
N PHE A 445 5.67 6.92 4.61
CA PHE A 445 5.88 8.36 4.43
C PHE A 445 4.99 8.95 3.34
N GLY A 446 4.83 8.24 2.21
CA GLY A 446 3.86 8.62 1.17
C GLY A 446 2.43 8.63 1.68
N MET A 447 2.03 7.64 2.49
CA MET A 447 0.71 7.60 3.13
C MET A 447 0.52 8.77 4.11
N PHE A 448 1.49 9.04 4.98
CA PHE A 448 1.42 10.18 5.90
C PHE A 448 1.36 11.51 5.14
N ALA A 449 2.17 11.68 4.09
CA ALA A 449 2.09 12.85 3.23
C ALA A 449 0.67 13.05 2.68
N GLY A 450 0.06 11.98 2.16
CA GLY A 450 -1.32 11.98 1.69
C GLY A 450 -2.33 12.30 2.78
N VAL A 451 -2.24 11.65 3.96
CA VAL A 451 -3.15 11.93 5.07
C VAL A 451 -3.06 13.40 5.49
N TYR A 452 -1.86 13.94 5.72
CA TYR A 452 -1.70 15.36 6.10
C TYR A 452 -2.21 16.32 5.02
N HIS A 453 -2.04 15.98 3.74
CA HIS A 453 -2.44 16.82 2.63
C HIS A 453 -3.95 16.83 2.39
N TRP A 454 -4.59 15.65 2.36
CA TRP A 454 -6.02 15.53 2.06
C TRP A 454 -6.94 15.47 3.28
N PHE A 455 -6.40 15.48 4.52
CA PHE A 455 -7.22 15.53 5.74
C PHE A 455 -8.23 16.69 5.75
N PRO A 456 -7.88 17.91 5.29
CA PRO A 456 -8.83 19.01 5.16
C PRO A 456 -10.04 18.65 4.30
N LYS A 457 -9.85 17.89 3.22
CA LYS A 457 -10.92 17.46 2.32
C LYS A 457 -11.71 16.28 2.89
N MET A 458 -11.07 15.39 3.64
CA MET A 458 -11.70 14.23 4.25
C MET A 458 -12.61 14.58 5.43
N TYR A 459 -12.19 15.56 6.25
CA TYR A 459 -12.82 15.85 7.55
C TYR A 459 -13.17 17.33 7.76
N GLY A 460 -12.87 18.23 6.83
CA GLY A 460 -13.14 19.66 6.95
C GLY A 460 -12.32 20.37 8.05
N ARG A 461 -11.21 19.75 8.49
CA ARG A 461 -10.35 20.26 9.57
C ARG A 461 -8.88 20.05 9.24
N TYR A 462 -8.00 20.77 9.95
CA TYR A 462 -6.56 20.56 9.88
C TYR A 462 -6.08 19.68 11.03
N LEU A 463 -5.08 18.86 10.77
CA LEU A 463 -4.27 18.21 11.80
C LEU A 463 -3.41 19.24 12.54
N ASN A 464 -3.01 18.94 13.78
CA ASN A 464 -2.12 19.81 14.55
C ASN A 464 -0.69 19.72 13.98
N ASN A 465 -0.17 20.85 13.52
CA ASN A 465 1.14 20.93 12.87
C ASN A 465 2.30 20.64 13.84
N SER A 466 2.23 21.08 15.11
CA SER A 466 3.32 20.85 16.08
C SER A 466 3.51 19.36 16.34
N LEU A 467 2.40 18.62 16.52
CA LEU A 467 2.46 17.17 16.67
C LEU A 467 2.93 16.49 15.37
N ALA A 468 2.55 17.04 14.21
CA ALA A 468 2.98 16.54 12.91
C ALA A 468 4.49 16.69 12.68
N TYR A 469 5.08 17.80 13.11
CA TYR A 469 6.54 18.01 13.01
C TYR A 469 7.32 17.06 13.92
N ILE A 470 6.86 16.83 15.15
CA ILE A 470 7.46 15.84 16.05
C ILE A 470 7.37 14.44 15.40
N HIS A 471 6.19 14.08 14.91
CA HIS A 471 5.97 12.81 14.21
C HIS A 471 6.94 12.63 13.03
N PHE A 472 7.07 13.66 12.18
CA PHE A 472 7.98 13.60 11.04
C PHE A 472 9.44 13.41 11.43
N TRP A 473 9.99 14.30 12.28
CA TRP A 473 11.41 14.29 12.56
C TRP A 473 11.86 13.05 13.32
N VAL A 474 11.09 12.61 14.31
CA VAL A 474 11.42 11.40 15.07
C VAL A 474 11.29 10.15 14.18
N THR A 475 10.27 10.09 13.32
CA THR A 475 10.08 8.93 12.43
C THR A 475 11.18 8.88 11.36
N LEU A 476 11.56 10.01 10.74
CA LEU A 476 12.62 10.04 9.73
C LEU A 476 13.99 9.68 10.32
N ALA A 477 14.36 10.31 11.42
CA ALA A 477 15.62 10.00 12.12
C ALA A 477 15.64 8.54 12.58
N GLY A 478 14.55 8.09 13.19
CA GLY A 478 14.39 6.71 13.65
C GLY A 478 14.46 5.68 12.55
N ALA A 479 13.89 5.96 11.37
CA ALA A 479 13.99 5.07 10.22
C ALA A 479 15.45 4.79 9.84
N TYR A 480 16.27 5.83 9.77
CA TYR A 480 17.70 5.67 9.48
C TYR A 480 18.46 5.01 10.64
N LEU A 481 18.17 5.38 11.89
CA LEU A 481 18.83 4.82 13.06
C LEU A 481 18.48 3.35 13.32
N ILE A 482 17.33 2.87 12.85
CA ILE A 482 16.91 1.46 12.95
C ILE A 482 17.51 0.66 11.80
N PHE A 483 17.23 1.07 10.55
CA PHE A 483 17.46 0.22 9.39
C PHE A 483 18.83 0.39 8.75
N TRP A 484 19.47 1.54 8.88
CA TRP A 484 20.80 1.72 8.31
C TRP A 484 21.85 0.80 8.98
N PRO A 485 21.89 0.70 10.32
CA PRO A 485 22.81 -0.23 11.00
C PRO A 485 22.60 -1.70 10.64
N MET A 486 21.37 -2.11 10.30
CA MET A 486 21.09 -3.49 9.90
C MET A 486 21.81 -3.90 8.59
N HIS A 487 22.21 -2.94 7.74
CA HIS A 487 23.07 -3.27 6.59
C HIS A 487 24.43 -3.82 7.04
N TYR A 488 25.01 -3.26 8.12
CA TYR A 488 26.30 -3.76 8.65
C TYR A 488 26.16 -5.15 9.27
N GLU A 489 25.05 -5.41 9.98
CA GLU A 489 24.74 -6.74 10.48
C GLU A 489 24.64 -7.76 9.33
N GLY A 490 23.96 -7.37 8.23
CA GLY A 490 23.81 -8.21 7.04
C GLY A 490 25.12 -8.44 6.29
N LEU A 491 25.97 -7.40 6.16
CA LEU A 491 27.30 -7.53 5.55
C LEU A 491 28.23 -8.45 6.35
N ALA A 492 28.03 -8.55 7.67
CA ALA A 492 28.74 -9.51 8.52
C ALA A 492 28.11 -10.92 8.48
N GLY A 493 27.08 -11.13 7.66
CA GLY A 493 26.45 -12.43 7.48
C GLY A 493 25.40 -12.79 8.53
N MET A 494 24.93 -11.84 9.35
CA MET A 494 23.89 -12.11 10.34
C MET A 494 22.56 -12.46 9.64
N PRO A 495 22.05 -13.72 9.82
CA PRO A 495 20.80 -14.13 9.17
C PRO A 495 19.59 -13.43 9.76
N ARG A 496 18.59 -13.16 8.94
CA ARG A 496 17.27 -12.71 9.43
C ARG A 496 16.48 -13.86 10.05
N ARG A 497 15.50 -13.54 10.88
CA ARG A 497 14.56 -14.49 11.52
C ARG A 497 15.19 -15.44 12.52
N TYR A 498 16.33 -15.12 13.12
CA TYR A 498 16.90 -15.87 14.21
C TYR A 498 16.32 -15.37 15.55
N TYR A 499 15.73 -16.29 16.30
CA TYR A 499 15.17 -16.03 17.63
C TYR A 499 16.26 -15.61 18.62
N ASP A 500 17.39 -16.33 18.61
CA ASP A 500 18.54 -16.05 19.46
C ASP A 500 19.84 -16.21 18.66
N TYR A 501 20.47 -15.07 18.35
CA TYR A 501 21.77 -15.02 17.67
C TYR A 501 22.94 -14.98 18.62
N SER A 502 22.70 -14.76 19.95
CA SER A 502 23.73 -14.64 20.97
C SER A 502 24.49 -15.93 21.23
N ASN A 503 23.93 -17.07 20.81
CA ASN A 503 24.56 -18.38 20.84
C ASN A 503 25.72 -18.53 19.82
N TRP A 504 25.86 -17.59 18.88
CA TRP A 504 26.88 -17.61 17.84
C TRP A 504 27.94 -16.56 18.15
N GLU A 505 29.19 -17.00 18.44
CA GLU A 505 30.27 -16.11 18.85
C GLU A 505 30.50 -14.96 17.87
N SER A 506 30.40 -15.22 16.55
CA SER A 506 30.53 -14.22 15.51
C SER A 506 29.48 -13.12 15.56
N PHE A 507 28.30 -13.37 16.13
CA PHE A 507 27.20 -12.41 16.18
C PHE A 507 27.00 -11.73 17.53
N LYS A 508 27.65 -12.21 18.61
CA LYS A 508 27.60 -11.56 19.93
C LYS A 508 28.00 -10.09 19.91
N GLN A 509 28.93 -9.73 19.02
CA GLN A 509 29.37 -8.34 18.85
C GLN A 509 28.22 -7.38 18.48
N PHE A 510 27.09 -7.86 17.93
CA PHE A 510 25.94 -7.04 17.57
C PHE A 510 24.93 -6.84 18.69
N LEU A 511 25.17 -7.37 19.90
CA LEU A 511 24.21 -7.27 20.99
C LEU A 511 23.92 -5.80 21.35
N GLU A 512 24.95 -5.00 21.52
CA GLU A 512 24.78 -3.57 21.85
C GLU A 512 24.11 -2.80 20.70
N LEU A 513 24.42 -3.14 19.45
CA LEU A 513 23.78 -2.56 18.29
C LEU A 513 22.28 -2.91 18.25
N ASN A 514 21.92 -4.17 18.52
CA ASN A 514 20.53 -4.59 18.60
C ASN A 514 19.76 -3.97 19.77
N ARG A 515 20.42 -3.70 20.91
CA ARG A 515 19.84 -2.93 22.02
C ARG A 515 19.52 -1.51 21.58
N PHE A 516 20.47 -0.84 20.92
CA PHE A 516 20.28 0.49 20.36
C PHE A 516 19.11 0.51 19.36
N ILE A 517 19.11 -0.39 18.36
CA ILE A 517 18.05 -0.50 17.35
C ILE A 517 16.69 -0.72 18.02
N SER A 518 16.60 -1.61 19.02
CA SER A 518 15.36 -1.91 19.73
C SER A 518 14.84 -0.69 20.51
N THR A 519 15.73 0.03 21.18
CA THR A 519 15.37 1.27 21.91
C THR A 519 14.80 2.32 20.95
N VAL A 520 15.47 2.57 19.82
CA VAL A 520 14.97 3.52 18.81
C VAL A 520 13.63 3.05 18.22
N ALA A 521 13.47 1.76 17.95
CA ALA A 521 12.22 1.21 17.42
C ALA A 521 11.03 1.43 18.38
N ILE A 522 11.23 1.27 19.67
CA ILE A 522 10.21 1.55 20.70
C ILE A 522 9.84 3.05 20.70
N ILE A 523 10.83 3.94 20.61
CA ILE A 523 10.59 5.40 20.55
C ILE A 523 9.80 5.75 19.28
N VAL A 524 10.18 5.20 18.12
CA VAL A 524 9.47 5.42 16.86
C VAL A 524 8.03 4.90 16.94
N PHE A 525 7.81 3.72 17.52
CA PHE A 525 6.46 3.19 17.71
C PHE A 525 5.61 4.11 18.61
N ALA A 526 6.17 4.61 19.71
CA ALA A 526 5.47 5.55 20.58
C ALA A 526 5.04 6.84 19.85
N VAL A 527 5.86 7.32 18.91
CA VAL A 527 5.54 8.51 18.10
C VAL A 527 4.45 8.20 17.05
N GLN A 528 4.29 6.94 16.61
CA GLN A 528 3.12 6.58 15.79
C GLN A 528 1.81 6.69 16.59
N LEU A 529 1.83 6.39 17.90
CA LEU A 529 0.67 6.63 18.76
C LEU A 529 0.35 8.13 18.90
N LEU A 530 1.36 9.00 18.87
CA LEU A 530 1.16 10.44 18.83
C LEU A 530 0.46 10.89 17.53
N PHE A 531 0.82 10.29 16.38
CA PHE A 531 0.09 10.53 15.12
C PHE A 531 -1.37 10.12 15.23
N LEU A 532 -1.67 8.94 15.77
CA LEU A 532 -3.05 8.48 15.98
C LEU A 532 -3.84 9.42 16.89
N PHE A 533 -3.21 9.85 17.98
CA PHE A 533 -3.81 10.87 18.84
C PHE A 533 -4.13 12.15 18.07
N ASN A 534 -3.18 12.69 17.30
CA ASN A 534 -3.39 13.86 16.46
C ASN A 534 -4.52 13.64 15.46
N PHE A 535 -4.57 12.47 14.81
CA PHE A 535 -5.57 12.14 13.82
C PHE A 535 -6.99 12.16 14.42
N PHE A 536 -7.23 11.37 15.47
CA PHE A 536 -8.56 11.28 16.08
C PHE A 536 -8.96 12.57 16.82
N TYR A 537 -8.05 13.20 17.56
CA TYR A 537 -8.31 14.49 18.18
C TYR A 537 -8.72 15.55 17.16
N SER A 538 -8.03 15.60 16.02
CA SER A 538 -8.28 16.64 15.02
C SER A 538 -9.59 16.43 14.25
N ILE A 539 -10.13 15.22 14.15
CA ILE A 539 -11.47 14.97 13.58
C ILE A 539 -12.53 15.77 14.36
N PHE A 540 -12.40 15.89 15.68
CA PHE A 540 -13.38 16.54 16.54
C PHE A 540 -12.98 17.97 16.95
N LYS A 541 -11.70 18.21 17.24
CA LYS A 541 -11.19 19.46 17.84
C LYS A 541 -10.20 20.22 16.97
N GLY A 542 -9.78 19.69 15.82
CA GLY A 542 -8.88 20.38 14.90
C GLY A 542 -9.45 21.71 14.39
N ARG A 543 -8.59 22.63 13.99
CA ARG A 543 -8.98 23.91 13.37
C ARG A 543 -9.83 23.65 12.12
N LYS A 544 -10.99 24.27 12.02
CA LYS A 544 -11.86 24.14 10.84
C LYS A 544 -11.21 24.74 9.61
N VAL A 545 -11.43 24.12 8.47
CA VAL A 545 -11.07 24.64 7.16
C VAL A 545 -12.11 25.70 6.75
N THR A 546 -11.64 26.86 6.31
CA THR A 546 -12.50 28.00 5.92
C THR A 546 -12.47 28.27 4.42
N THR A 547 -11.52 27.67 3.70
CA THR A 547 -11.36 27.83 2.25
C THR A 547 -11.48 26.48 1.55
N GLN A 548 -12.14 26.44 0.40
CA GLN A 548 -12.35 25.23 -0.38
C GLN A 548 -11.02 24.60 -0.86
N ASN A 549 -10.05 25.43 -1.19
CA ASN A 549 -8.71 25.05 -1.66
C ASN A 549 -7.62 25.62 -0.74
N PRO A 550 -7.36 24.99 0.42
CA PRO A 550 -6.44 25.51 1.43
C PRO A 550 -4.97 25.49 0.99
N TRP A 551 -4.64 24.65 0.02
CA TRP A 551 -3.26 24.52 -0.49
C TRP A 551 -3.02 25.34 -1.75
N GLN A 552 -4.06 25.96 -2.33
CA GLN A 552 -3.97 26.62 -3.63
C GLN A 552 -3.45 25.64 -4.70
N SER A 553 -4.04 24.46 -4.73
CA SER A 553 -3.72 23.41 -5.69
C SER A 553 -4.50 23.59 -7.00
N ASN A 554 -3.94 23.12 -8.11
CA ASN A 554 -4.57 23.20 -9.43
C ASN A 554 -5.57 22.08 -9.68
N THR A 555 -5.43 20.95 -8.96
CA THR A 555 -6.15 19.70 -9.23
C THR A 555 -7.63 19.76 -8.85
N LEU A 556 -8.43 18.98 -9.56
CA LEU A 556 -9.89 19.07 -9.62
C LEU A 556 -10.59 18.81 -8.29
N GLU A 557 -10.04 17.97 -7.42
CA GLU A 557 -10.62 17.65 -6.10
C GLU A 557 -10.77 18.87 -5.20
N TRP A 558 -9.98 19.92 -5.43
CA TRP A 558 -10.06 21.16 -4.65
C TRP A 558 -11.16 22.10 -5.13
N THR A 559 -11.88 21.75 -6.21
CA THR A 559 -13.08 22.48 -6.66
C THR A 559 -14.37 21.96 -6.00
N THR A 560 -14.33 20.83 -5.32
CA THR A 560 -15.47 20.32 -4.55
C THR A 560 -15.68 21.13 -3.27
N PRO A 561 -16.86 21.10 -2.63
CA PRO A 561 -17.07 21.66 -1.29
C PRO A 561 -16.01 21.18 -0.27
N ILE A 562 -15.84 21.92 0.84
CA ILE A 562 -14.87 21.58 1.90
C ILE A 562 -15.07 20.15 2.39
N ASN A 563 -16.34 19.71 2.57
CA ASN A 563 -16.70 18.36 2.91
C ASN A 563 -17.66 17.85 1.82
N PRO A 564 -17.18 17.17 0.78
CA PRO A 564 -18.02 16.75 -0.33
C PRO A 564 -19.10 15.79 0.11
N GLY A 565 -20.34 16.08 -0.21
CA GLY A 565 -21.48 15.18 -0.07
C GLY A 565 -21.47 14.05 -1.10
N HIS A 566 -22.52 13.26 -1.13
CA HIS A 566 -22.71 12.25 -2.18
C HIS A 566 -22.70 12.91 -3.57
N GLY A 567 -22.03 12.28 -4.54
CA GLY A 567 -21.90 12.81 -5.91
C GLY A 567 -20.85 13.91 -6.06
N ASN A 568 -20.11 14.30 -5.01
CA ASN A 568 -18.94 15.16 -4.99
C ASN A 568 -19.19 16.64 -5.31
N TRP A 569 -19.90 16.97 -6.36
CA TRP A 569 -20.27 18.35 -6.76
C TRP A 569 -21.79 18.54 -6.64
N PRO A 570 -22.25 19.64 -6.04
CA PRO A 570 -23.70 19.90 -5.84
C PRO A 570 -24.45 20.24 -7.14
N GLY A 571 -23.72 20.54 -8.23
CA GLY A 571 -24.24 20.85 -9.56
C GLY A 571 -23.58 20.02 -10.64
N GLU A 572 -23.39 20.62 -11.82
CA GLU A 572 -22.64 19.99 -12.90
C GLU A 572 -21.18 19.77 -12.50
N ILE A 573 -20.59 18.70 -13.02
CA ILE A 573 -19.18 18.42 -12.83
C ILE A 573 -18.37 19.41 -13.68
N PRO A 574 -17.35 20.10 -13.12
CA PRO A 574 -16.58 21.06 -13.88
C PRO A 574 -15.86 20.44 -15.09
N GLU A 575 -15.81 21.17 -16.20
CA GLU A 575 -14.99 20.83 -17.35
C GLU A 575 -13.50 21.16 -17.07
N VAL A 576 -12.60 20.34 -17.57
CA VAL A 576 -11.15 20.51 -17.44
C VAL A 576 -10.58 21.11 -18.72
N HIS A 577 -9.87 22.22 -18.60
CA HIS A 577 -9.26 22.94 -19.71
C HIS A 577 -7.74 22.89 -19.71
N ARG A 578 -7.11 22.70 -18.52
CA ARG A 578 -5.67 22.74 -18.30
C ARG A 578 -5.15 21.45 -17.70
N TRP A 579 -3.83 21.26 -17.73
CA TRP A 579 -3.20 20.16 -17.04
C TRP A 579 -3.13 20.41 -15.52
N ALA A 580 -2.66 19.40 -14.75
CA ALA A 580 -2.73 19.44 -13.29
C ALA A 580 -1.66 20.32 -12.62
N TYR A 581 -0.71 20.89 -13.35
CA TYR A 581 0.52 21.47 -12.76
C TYR A 581 0.87 22.87 -13.28
N ASP A 582 -0.10 23.70 -13.59
CA ASP A 582 0.09 25.09 -14.02
C ASP A 582 0.40 26.03 -12.84
N TYR A 583 1.54 25.80 -12.16
CA TYR A 583 2.05 26.64 -11.08
C TYR A 583 3.06 27.66 -11.60
N GLY A 584 3.00 28.90 -11.11
CA GLY A 584 3.97 29.93 -11.39
C GLY A 584 3.98 30.41 -12.85
N LYS A 585 2.86 30.26 -13.58
CA LYS A 585 2.69 30.73 -14.95
C LYS A 585 1.99 32.08 -15.00
N ASP A 586 2.36 32.90 -15.96
CA ASP A 586 1.67 34.13 -16.33
C ASP A 586 1.43 35.11 -15.14
N GLY A 587 2.35 35.12 -14.17
CA GLY A 587 2.24 35.94 -12.97
C GLY A 587 1.28 35.36 -11.91
N HIS A 588 0.66 34.20 -12.15
CA HIS A 588 -0.22 33.53 -11.23
C HIS A 588 0.53 32.47 -10.43
N ASP A 589 0.31 32.41 -9.10
CA ASP A 589 0.91 31.41 -8.21
C ASP A 589 0.37 29.98 -8.51
N PHE A 590 -0.89 29.89 -8.92
CA PHE A 590 -1.53 28.65 -9.37
C PHE A 590 -2.71 28.96 -10.31
N ILE A 591 -3.04 28.04 -11.21
CA ILE A 591 -4.19 28.14 -12.13
C ILE A 591 -4.97 26.84 -12.06
N PRO A 592 -6.23 26.83 -11.55
CA PRO A 592 -7.05 25.62 -11.48
C PRO A 592 -7.24 24.96 -12.85
N GLN A 593 -7.33 23.65 -12.89
CA GLN A 593 -7.59 22.87 -14.12
C GLN A 593 -8.88 23.29 -14.84
N THR A 594 -9.82 23.87 -14.12
CA THR A 594 -11.12 24.33 -14.62
C THR A 594 -11.06 25.71 -15.26
N THR A 595 -9.93 26.41 -15.21
CA THR A 595 -9.77 27.73 -15.83
C THR A 595 -9.61 27.57 -17.34
N PRO A 596 -10.48 28.23 -18.17
CA PRO A 596 -10.33 28.18 -19.62
C PRO A 596 -8.97 28.67 -20.10
N VAL A 597 -8.46 28.10 -21.17
CA VAL A 597 -7.25 28.57 -21.85
C VAL A 597 -7.63 29.77 -22.71
N GLY A 598 -6.93 30.91 -22.57
CA GLY A 598 -7.13 32.09 -23.43
C GLY A 598 -6.78 31.79 -24.88
N ALA A 599 -7.34 32.55 -25.82
CA ALA A 599 -7.11 32.32 -27.25
C ALA A 599 -5.63 32.38 -27.64
N ASP A 600 -4.82 33.17 -26.91
CA ASP A 600 -3.38 33.31 -27.12
C ASP A 600 -2.53 32.17 -26.53
N GLU A 601 -3.09 31.33 -25.63
CA GLU A 601 -2.39 30.21 -24.96
C GLU A 601 -2.60 28.84 -25.65
N SER A 602 -3.43 28.78 -26.70
CA SER A 602 -3.85 27.50 -27.32
C SER A 602 -2.76 26.78 -28.13
N HIS A 603 -1.54 27.29 -28.19
CA HIS A 603 -0.45 26.80 -29.03
C HIS A 603 0.77 26.24 -28.26
N HIS A 604 0.64 25.85 -26.98
CA HIS A 604 1.75 25.21 -26.23
C HIS A 604 1.40 23.84 -25.69
#